data_6136ebcd3eeb874457d61560c508a793
#
_entry.id   6136ebcd3eeb874457d61560c508a793
#
_cell.length_a   1.000
_cell.length_b   1.000
_cell.length_c   1.000
_cell.angle_alpha   90.00
_cell.angle_beta   90.00
_cell.angle_gamma   90.00
#
_symmetry.space_group_name_H-M   'P 1'
#
loop_
_entity.id
_entity.type
_entity.pdbx_description
1 polymer ?
#
loop_
_entity_poly.entity_id
_entity_poly.type
_entity_poly.pdbx_seq_one_letter_code
_entity_poly.pdbx_strand_id
1 'polypeptide(L)'
;MRKILLAVILTTGLFTHGQQIQDLPLFGLEQRTGTARFQAMAGAFGSLGGDFSALAINPAGAAVFKHSQMGFGLSYFQTENNTRLNATNTQANKGHLGFNQAGIVFVYNNSQNSPWKKISFALNSDNSNQYKSRINARGNTSNGLDQYFLQYANGIPFGDILKLDGELLEEAYLNIGAEIGYDAQQAFLGYYSGVLDPAELDNNSISSYVSNARYQEVRQNHQIQTKGRNSKFVATTAAQYKDFLFLGAGLEFQSLIYEKQGRINEDGFSSNSPIQYIDFDNFIRTDGNGVALSLGAIAKVSQILRLGVSYRTPTWYTISEKTHQQIGSNLEDVDIEFIDQNQINLFEDYRTTIPSKITLSGALVFGKNGLLSVDYSQQDFSTARFRPLRDPYFSELNNAASNSLGTVNSLNIGGEFNLSRWSLRMGYSTQNSPFTNNLVNTTNTSAGLGWIFNGGRIDFAFSQWNQNQSFYALNYPGSAPFQMETSRNIASMTYTLFF
;
A
#
# COMPACT_ATOMS: atom_id res chain seq x y z
N MET A 1 -8.32 37.96 -51.03
CA MET A 1 -8.10 37.90 -49.59
C MET A 1 -8.54 36.52 -49.11
N ARG A 2 -7.65 35.58 -49.02
CA ARG A 2 -7.87 34.21 -48.50
C ARG A 2 -7.74 34.22 -46.97
N LYS A 3 -8.82 33.94 -46.29
CA LYS A 3 -8.83 33.71 -44.81
C LYS A 3 -8.25 32.35 -44.57
N ILE A 4 -7.04 32.32 -43.97
CA ILE A 4 -6.44 31.11 -43.41
C ILE A 4 -7.14 30.87 -42.08
N LEU A 5 -7.96 29.84 -42.03
CA LEU A 5 -8.48 29.29 -40.76
C LEU A 5 -7.34 28.46 -40.13
N LEU A 6 -6.75 28.98 -39.05
CA LEU A 6 -5.85 28.22 -38.21
C LEU A 6 -6.72 27.29 -37.35
N ALA A 7 -6.83 26.01 -37.71
CA ALA A 7 -7.34 24.99 -36.86
C ALA A 7 -6.29 24.73 -35.76
N VAL A 8 -6.55 25.21 -34.57
CA VAL A 8 -5.83 24.77 -33.36
C VAL A 8 -6.30 23.36 -33.07
N ILE A 9 -5.52 22.38 -33.48
CA ILE A 9 -5.68 21.00 -33.03
C ILE A 9 -5.24 21.00 -31.56
N LEU A 10 -6.22 21.00 -30.65
CA LEU A 10 -5.99 20.60 -29.27
C LEU A 10 -5.63 19.11 -29.31
N THR A 11 -4.35 18.80 -29.29
CA THR A 11 -3.88 17.47 -28.92
C THR A 11 -4.19 17.25 -27.44
N THR A 12 -5.36 16.71 -27.15
CA THR A 12 -5.58 16.04 -25.87
C THR A 12 -4.72 14.79 -25.91
N GLY A 13 -3.53 14.85 -25.31
CA GLY A 13 -2.72 13.66 -25.11
C GLY A 13 -3.54 12.63 -24.34
N LEU A 14 -3.85 11.54 -25.00
CA LEU A 14 -4.46 10.37 -24.36
C LEU A 14 -3.31 9.70 -23.59
N PHE A 15 -3.28 9.93 -22.27
CA PHE A 15 -2.29 9.33 -21.40
C PHE A 15 -2.71 7.89 -21.07
N THR A 16 -1.77 6.96 -21.18
CA THR A 16 -1.93 5.60 -20.68
C THR A 16 -1.93 5.63 -19.15
N HIS A 17 -2.90 4.98 -18.50
CA HIS A 17 -3.10 5.11 -17.07
C HIS A 17 -3.09 3.74 -16.38
N GLY A 18 -2.11 3.53 -15.48
CA GLY A 18 -2.00 2.34 -14.63
C GLY A 18 -2.61 2.51 -13.24
N GLN A 19 -3.02 3.74 -12.86
CA GLN A 19 -3.44 4.11 -11.53
C GLN A 19 -4.81 3.53 -11.17
N GLN A 20 -4.93 3.04 -9.94
CA GLN A 20 -6.18 2.47 -9.40
C GLN A 20 -6.55 3.13 -8.07
N ILE A 21 -7.85 3.15 -7.76
CA ILE A 21 -8.36 3.68 -6.48
C ILE A 21 -7.70 2.96 -5.29
N GLN A 22 -7.38 1.69 -5.43
CA GLN A 22 -6.74 0.84 -4.43
C GLN A 22 -5.34 1.31 -4.03
N ASP A 23 -4.67 2.09 -4.88
CA ASP A 23 -3.33 2.62 -4.61
C ASP A 23 -3.34 3.66 -3.48
N LEU A 24 -4.42 4.45 -3.35
CA LEU A 24 -4.55 5.45 -2.29
C LEU A 24 -4.50 4.85 -0.88
N PRO A 25 -5.31 3.81 -0.53
CA PRO A 25 -5.15 3.11 0.74
C PRO A 25 -3.84 2.32 0.85
N LEU A 26 -3.34 1.73 -0.24
CA LEU A 26 -2.08 0.98 -0.25
C LEU A 26 -0.90 1.88 0.18
N PHE A 27 -0.86 3.13 -0.28
CA PHE A 27 0.19 4.09 0.07
C PHE A 27 -0.04 4.74 1.44
N GLY A 28 -1.31 4.88 1.86
CA GLY A 28 -1.70 5.68 3.02
C GLY A 28 -1.93 4.94 4.32
N LEU A 29 -2.31 3.67 4.27
CA LEU A 29 -2.53 2.86 5.47
C LEU A 29 -1.21 2.30 6.00
N GLU A 30 -0.99 2.46 7.31
CA GLU A 30 0.22 2.06 7.99
C GLU A 30 0.00 0.80 8.83
N GLN A 31 0.94 -0.13 8.74
CA GLN A 31 1.03 -1.28 9.65
C GLN A 31 1.65 -0.82 10.98
N ARG A 32 1.32 -1.50 12.08
CA ARG A 32 1.90 -1.22 13.41
C ARG A 32 3.24 -1.91 13.56
N THR A 33 4.20 -1.51 12.71
CA THR A 33 5.61 -1.92 12.78
C THR A 33 6.41 -0.92 13.61
N GLY A 34 7.70 -1.16 13.84
CA GLY A 34 8.55 -0.27 14.62
C GLY A 34 9.32 -1.02 15.72
N THR A 35 9.58 -0.36 16.86
CA THR A 35 10.24 -1.01 17.98
C THR A 35 9.43 -2.19 18.52
N ALA A 36 10.09 -3.22 19.07
CA ALA A 36 9.40 -4.36 19.67
C ALA A 36 8.45 -3.91 20.81
N ARG A 37 8.85 -2.91 21.60
CA ARG A 37 7.99 -2.34 22.65
C ARG A 37 6.71 -1.73 22.06
N PHE A 38 6.84 -0.96 20.99
CA PHE A 38 5.71 -0.34 20.28
C PHE A 38 4.76 -1.41 19.70
N GLN A 39 5.32 -2.43 19.06
CA GLN A 39 4.53 -3.53 18.49
C GLN A 39 3.82 -4.35 19.57
N ALA A 40 4.50 -4.67 20.69
CA ALA A 40 3.93 -5.44 21.79
C ALA A 40 2.70 -4.78 22.43
N MET A 41 2.58 -3.45 22.31
CA MET A 41 1.45 -2.67 22.80
C MET A 41 0.50 -2.21 21.68
N ALA A 42 0.55 -2.91 20.53
CA ALA A 42 -0.27 -2.61 19.36
C ALA A 42 -0.25 -1.13 18.91
N GLY A 43 0.84 -0.40 19.18
CA GLY A 43 1.01 0.99 18.79
C GLY A 43 0.28 2.02 19.66
N ALA A 44 -0.25 1.67 20.84
CA ALA A 44 -0.96 2.59 21.73
C ALA A 44 0.00 3.50 22.50
N PHE A 45 0.59 4.49 21.84
CA PHE A 45 1.66 5.35 22.37
C PHE A 45 1.42 6.85 22.28
N GLY A 46 0.27 7.30 21.78
CA GLY A 46 0.02 8.71 21.50
C GLY A 46 0.05 9.63 22.72
N SER A 47 -0.23 9.12 23.94
CA SER A 47 -0.12 9.85 25.22
C SER A 47 1.05 9.38 26.09
N LEU A 48 1.74 8.29 25.71
CA LEU A 48 2.86 7.74 26.48
C LEU A 48 4.20 8.36 26.09
N GLY A 49 4.52 8.42 24.80
CA GLY A 49 5.82 8.82 24.29
C GLY A 49 6.98 7.94 24.79
N GLY A 50 8.22 8.41 24.64
CA GLY A 50 9.41 7.71 25.13
C GLY A 50 9.67 6.39 24.42
N ASP A 51 9.32 6.32 23.13
CA ASP A 51 9.60 5.25 22.19
C ASP A 51 9.87 5.83 20.80
N PHE A 52 10.82 5.29 20.05
CA PHE A 52 11.20 5.87 18.76
C PHE A 52 10.06 5.81 17.74
N SER A 53 9.34 4.70 17.66
CA SER A 53 8.24 4.55 16.70
C SER A 53 7.00 5.36 17.09
N ALA A 54 6.86 5.73 18.38
CA ALA A 54 5.81 6.62 18.85
C ALA A 54 5.93 8.04 18.30
N LEU A 55 7.12 8.46 17.83
CA LEU A 55 7.36 9.80 17.26
C LEU A 55 6.54 10.03 15.99
N ALA A 56 6.28 9.00 15.22
CA ALA A 56 5.41 9.04 14.05
C ALA A 56 3.90 9.13 14.40
N ILE A 57 3.52 8.78 15.66
CA ILE A 57 2.15 8.95 16.16
C ILE A 57 1.98 10.33 16.76
N ASN A 58 2.84 10.68 17.73
CA ASN A 58 2.80 11.97 18.44
C ASN A 58 4.22 12.48 18.68
N PRO A 59 4.67 13.54 17.97
CA PRO A 59 6.03 14.06 18.08
C PRO A 59 6.35 14.63 19.49
N ALA A 60 5.33 15.01 20.28
CA ALA A 60 5.54 15.42 21.68
C ALA A 60 6.16 14.31 22.54
N GLY A 61 6.05 13.06 22.10
CA GLY A 61 6.65 11.88 22.71
C GLY A 61 8.18 11.94 22.81
N ALA A 62 8.86 12.74 21.96
CA ALA A 62 10.30 12.95 22.03
C ALA A 62 10.73 13.66 23.35
N ALA A 63 9.92 14.56 23.89
CA ALA A 63 10.22 15.20 25.17
C ALA A 63 9.93 14.33 26.39
N VAL A 64 9.33 13.16 26.23
CA VAL A 64 9.11 12.19 27.31
C VAL A 64 10.36 11.37 27.63
N PHE A 65 11.29 11.22 26.70
CA PHE A 65 12.55 10.52 26.92
C PHE A 65 13.31 11.16 28.09
N LYS A 66 13.88 10.32 28.96
CA LYS A 66 14.60 10.78 30.16
C LYS A 66 16.06 11.05 29.90
N HIS A 67 16.67 10.28 29.02
CA HIS A 67 18.08 10.29 28.66
C HIS A 67 18.21 10.21 27.16
N SER A 68 19.35 10.68 26.63
CA SER A 68 19.73 10.42 25.26
C SER A 68 19.89 8.93 25.06
N GLN A 69 19.41 8.43 23.91
CA GLN A 69 19.49 7.00 23.62
C GLN A 69 19.40 6.75 22.12
N MET A 70 19.87 5.60 21.70
CA MET A 70 19.73 5.09 20.35
C MET A 70 19.24 3.66 20.36
N GLY A 71 18.59 3.23 19.29
CA GLY A 71 18.09 1.87 19.20
C GLY A 71 17.90 1.42 17.77
N PHE A 72 17.93 0.13 17.57
CA PHE A 72 17.64 -0.50 16.30
C PHE A 72 16.83 -1.78 16.50
N GLY A 73 16.02 -2.13 15.51
CA GLY A 73 15.13 -3.27 15.55
C GLY A 73 15.19 -4.11 14.29
N LEU A 74 15.05 -5.42 14.48
CA LEU A 74 14.92 -6.42 13.43
C LEU A 74 13.59 -7.16 13.62
N SER A 75 12.97 -7.56 12.51
CA SER A 75 11.73 -8.36 12.55
C SER A 75 11.74 -9.46 11.51
N TYR A 76 11.22 -10.60 11.91
CA TYR A 76 10.86 -11.69 11.01
C TYR A 76 9.36 -11.59 10.71
N PHE A 77 9.03 -11.49 9.44
CA PHE A 77 7.66 -11.41 8.94
C PHE A 77 7.29 -12.71 8.27
N GLN A 78 6.13 -13.25 8.59
CA GLN A 78 5.53 -14.37 7.90
C GLN A 78 4.11 -14.01 7.52
N THR A 79 3.82 -14.00 6.22
CA THR A 79 2.48 -13.75 5.67
C THR A 79 1.95 -15.05 5.11
N GLU A 80 0.74 -15.41 5.49
CA GLU A 80 -0.04 -16.53 5.00
C GLU A 80 -1.32 -15.98 4.38
N ASN A 81 -1.61 -16.39 3.14
CA ASN A 81 -2.82 -16.04 2.42
C ASN A 81 -3.58 -17.33 2.10
N ASN A 82 -4.78 -17.43 2.61
CA ASN A 82 -5.74 -18.47 2.27
C ASN A 82 -6.76 -17.85 1.33
N THR A 83 -6.79 -18.31 0.08
CA THR A 83 -7.67 -17.75 -0.94
C THR A 83 -8.69 -18.78 -1.37
N ARG A 84 -9.90 -18.33 -1.67
CA ARG A 84 -10.95 -19.11 -2.26
C ARG A 84 -11.45 -18.46 -3.54
N LEU A 85 -11.33 -19.19 -4.65
CA LEU A 85 -11.97 -18.87 -5.92
C LEU A 85 -13.06 -19.89 -6.18
N ASN A 86 -14.32 -19.46 -6.15
CA ASN A 86 -15.48 -20.34 -6.21
C ASN A 86 -15.39 -21.47 -5.17
N ALA A 87 -15.29 -22.73 -5.61
CA ALA A 87 -15.25 -23.91 -4.72
C ALA A 87 -13.82 -24.32 -4.30
N THR A 88 -12.76 -23.69 -4.84
CA THR A 88 -11.38 -24.15 -4.63
C THR A 88 -10.67 -23.23 -3.62
N ASN A 89 -10.08 -23.86 -2.60
CA ASN A 89 -9.23 -23.18 -1.63
C ASN A 89 -7.75 -23.41 -1.98
N THR A 90 -6.95 -22.36 -1.87
CA THR A 90 -5.49 -22.41 -2.04
C THR A 90 -4.79 -21.63 -0.95
N GLN A 91 -3.57 -22.02 -0.62
CA GLN A 91 -2.76 -21.38 0.41
C GLN A 91 -1.41 -20.98 -0.17
N ALA A 92 -0.92 -19.82 0.26
CA ALA A 92 0.41 -19.36 -0.08
C ALA A 92 1.08 -18.69 1.13
N ASN A 93 2.37 -18.98 1.32
CA ASN A 93 3.16 -18.49 2.44
C ASN A 93 4.37 -17.71 1.94
N LYS A 94 4.74 -16.64 2.65
CA LYS A 94 5.96 -15.89 2.40
C LYS A 94 6.58 -15.39 3.70
N GLY A 95 7.81 -15.87 3.99
CA GLY A 95 8.60 -15.42 5.13
C GLY A 95 9.79 -14.56 4.69
N HIS A 96 10.20 -13.60 5.52
CA HIS A 96 11.43 -12.86 5.35
C HIS A 96 11.89 -12.16 6.64
N LEU A 97 13.19 -11.98 6.78
CA LEU A 97 13.80 -11.12 7.77
C LEU A 97 13.93 -9.70 7.20
N GLY A 98 13.66 -8.69 8.01
CA GLY A 98 13.76 -7.29 7.64
C GLY A 98 14.32 -6.42 8.75
N PHE A 99 15.08 -5.40 8.37
CA PHE A 99 15.38 -4.27 9.23
C PHE A 99 14.10 -3.47 9.41
N ASN A 100 13.74 -3.21 10.66
CA ASN A 100 12.42 -2.67 10.96
C ASN A 100 12.47 -1.21 11.42
N GLN A 101 13.48 -0.85 12.24
CA GLN A 101 13.56 0.45 12.86
C GLN A 101 14.99 0.80 13.26
N ALA A 102 15.37 2.08 13.14
CA ALA A 102 16.50 2.69 13.82
C ALA A 102 16.16 4.11 14.27
N GLY A 103 16.60 4.48 15.46
CA GLY A 103 16.34 5.82 15.99
C GLY A 103 17.39 6.28 16.96
N ILE A 104 17.49 7.61 17.09
CA ILE A 104 18.33 8.29 18.07
C ILE A 104 17.57 9.48 18.63
N VAL A 105 17.72 9.74 19.91
CA VAL A 105 17.18 10.94 20.57
C VAL A 105 18.25 11.58 21.42
N PHE A 106 18.36 12.89 21.30
CA PHE A 106 19.20 13.75 22.16
C PHE A 106 18.29 14.51 23.10
N VAL A 107 18.59 14.46 24.39
CA VAL A 107 17.81 15.07 25.47
C VAL A 107 18.65 16.11 26.18
N TYR A 108 18.19 17.36 26.13
CA TYR A 108 18.84 18.48 26.78
C TYR A 108 17.95 18.95 27.94
N ASN A 109 18.46 18.77 29.15
CA ASN A 109 17.80 19.28 30.36
C ASN A 109 18.19 20.76 30.58
N ASN A 110 17.20 21.60 30.78
CA ASN A 110 17.42 23.04 31.04
C ASN A 110 17.59 23.30 32.53
N SER A 111 18.00 24.54 32.87
CA SER A 111 18.20 24.96 34.27
C SER A 111 16.89 24.77 35.06
N GLN A 112 17.00 24.57 36.38
CA GLN A 112 15.85 24.37 37.28
C GLN A 112 14.88 25.57 37.29
N ASN A 113 15.37 26.78 37.01
CA ASN A 113 14.57 28.00 37.01
C ASN A 113 13.79 28.27 35.73
N SER A 114 14.06 27.55 34.65
CA SER A 114 13.33 27.69 33.39
C SER A 114 11.97 26.93 33.45
N PRO A 115 10.87 27.55 32.96
CA PRO A 115 9.62 26.82 32.78
C PRO A 115 9.72 25.73 31.71
N TRP A 116 10.64 25.87 30.76
CA TRP A 116 10.97 24.86 29.76
C TRP A 116 12.02 23.92 30.35
N LYS A 117 11.59 22.81 30.90
CA LYS A 117 12.46 21.87 31.63
C LYS A 117 13.38 21.08 30.72
N LYS A 118 12.93 20.78 29.50
CA LYS A 118 13.61 19.87 28.58
C LYS A 118 13.34 20.26 27.14
N ILE A 119 14.35 20.07 26.27
CA ILE A 119 14.23 20.10 24.82
C ILE A 119 14.83 18.79 24.30
N SER A 120 14.19 18.17 23.32
CA SER A 120 14.66 16.94 22.72
C SER A 120 14.61 17.03 21.20
N PHE A 121 15.64 16.47 20.57
CA PHE A 121 15.72 16.26 19.11
C PHE A 121 15.83 14.77 18.85
N ALA A 122 15.03 14.28 17.94
CA ALA A 122 15.02 12.86 17.60
C ALA A 122 14.96 12.64 16.10
N LEU A 123 15.65 11.59 15.66
CA LEU A 123 15.58 11.06 14.30
C LEU A 123 15.17 9.59 14.43
N ASN A 124 14.21 9.20 13.63
CA ASN A 124 13.75 7.81 13.58
C ASN A 124 13.44 7.39 12.14
N SER A 125 13.79 6.16 11.81
CA SER A 125 13.43 5.52 10.56
C SER A 125 12.69 4.22 10.86
N ASP A 126 11.45 4.14 10.40
CA ASP A 126 10.62 2.94 10.49
C ASP A 126 10.20 2.48 9.08
N ASN A 127 10.04 1.19 8.89
CA ASN A 127 9.31 0.66 7.74
C ASN A 127 7.82 0.64 8.10
N SER A 128 7.05 1.62 7.62
CA SER A 128 5.61 1.72 7.90
C SER A 128 4.79 0.62 7.26
N ASN A 129 5.24 0.07 6.13
CA ASN A 129 4.63 -1.06 5.44
C ASN A 129 5.66 -2.00 4.85
N GLN A 130 5.35 -3.30 4.88
CA GLN A 130 6.06 -4.37 4.18
C GLN A 130 5.10 -5.04 3.21
N TYR A 131 5.43 -5.00 1.91
CA TYR A 131 4.54 -5.49 0.84
C TYR A 131 4.86 -6.92 0.40
N LYS A 132 5.88 -7.57 0.99
CA LYS A 132 6.25 -8.94 0.60
C LYS A 132 5.13 -9.92 0.93
N SER A 133 4.48 -10.41 -0.13
CA SER A 133 3.37 -11.37 -0.04
C SER A 133 3.35 -12.26 -1.29
N ARG A 134 2.70 -13.40 -1.17
CA ARG A 134 2.36 -14.29 -2.27
C ARG A 134 0.91 -14.72 -2.14
N ILE A 135 0.17 -14.65 -3.23
CA ILE A 135 -1.22 -15.05 -3.33
C ILE A 135 -1.31 -16.07 -4.46
N ASN A 136 -1.93 -17.20 -4.20
CA ASN A 136 -2.29 -18.18 -5.23
C ASN A 136 -3.81 -18.35 -5.15
N ALA A 137 -4.49 -18.28 -6.31
CA ALA A 137 -5.91 -18.60 -6.38
C ALA A 137 -6.15 -19.44 -7.62
N ARG A 138 -6.84 -20.55 -7.45
CA ARG A 138 -7.15 -21.48 -8.53
C ARG A 138 -8.62 -21.88 -8.46
N GLY A 139 -9.27 -21.95 -9.61
CA GLY A 139 -10.67 -22.36 -9.68
C GLY A 139 -11.21 -22.31 -11.09
N ASN A 140 -12.41 -22.85 -11.28
CA ASN A 140 -13.14 -22.74 -12.53
C ASN A 140 -13.98 -21.47 -12.51
N THR A 141 -14.09 -20.82 -13.66
CA THR A 141 -14.92 -19.63 -13.87
C THR A 141 -15.65 -19.72 -15.20
N SER A 142 -16.85 -19.15 -15.26
CA SER A 142 -17.64 -19.07 -16.49
C SER A 142 -17.23 -17.92 -17.40
N ASN A 143 -16.31 -17.05 -16.96
CA ASN A 143 -15.80 -15.93 -17.76
C ASN A 143 -14.27 -15.99 -17.79
N GLY A 144 -13.72 -16.17 -18.98
CA GLY A 144 -12.29 -16.28 -19.22
C GLY A 144 -11.60 -14.94 -19.43
N LEU A 145 -10.28 -15.00 -19.63
CA LEU A 145 -9.44 -13.84 -19.95
C LEU A 145 -9.79 -13.16 -21.27
N ASP A 146 -10.37 -13.89 -22.21
CA ASP A 146 -10.88 -13.34 -23.45
C ASP A 146 -11.89 -12.21 -23.21
N GLN A 147 -12.72 -12.31 -22.14
CA GLN A 147 -13.68 -11.27 -21.76
C GLN A 147 -12.99 -10.00 -21.26
N TYR A 148 -11.82 -10.13 -20.63
CA TYR A 148 -10.99 -8.98 -20.25
C TYR A 148 -10.54 -8.22 -21.50
N PHE A 149 -9.98 -8.90 -22.49
CA PHE A 149 -9.50 -8.27 -23.71
C PHE A 149 -10.65 -7.73 -24.55
N LEU A 150 -11.78 -8.42 -24.64
CA LEU A 150 -13.00 -7.94 -25.33
C LEU A 150 -13.54 -6.64 -24.74
N GLN A 151 -13.51 -6.48 -23.42
CA GLN A 151 -13.95 -5.25 -22.76
C GLN A 151 -13.18 -4.04 -23.26
N TYR A 152 -11.84 -4.19 -23.42
CA TYR A 152 -10.99 -3.10 -23.85
C TYR A 152 -10.99 -2.92 -25.37
N ALA A 153 -11.15 -3.99 -26.14
CA ALA A 153 -11.09 -3.93 -27.59
C ALA A 153 -12.37 -3.31 -28.19
N ASN A 154 -13.54 -3.65 -27.63
CA ASN A 154 -14.81 -3.13 -28.17
C ASN A 154 -14.90 -1.60 -28.06
N GLY A 155 -15.07 -0.97 -29.21
CA GLY A 155 -15.08 0.48 -29.36
C GLY A 155 -13.79 1.06 -29.95
N ILE A 156 -12.70 0.30 -30.00
CA ILE A 156 -11.43 0.70 -30.64
C ILE A 156 -11.45 0.27 -32.13
N PRO A 157 -11.25 1.17 -33.09
CA PRO A 157 -11.15 0.78 -34.50
C PRO A 157 -9.99 -0.19 -34.74
N PHE A 158 -10.23 -1.23 -35.56
CA PHE A 158 -9.23 -2.26 -35.81
C PHE A 158 -7.93 -1.69 -36.40
N GLY A 159 -8.05 -0.71 -37.29
CA GLY A 159 -6.89 -0.02 -37.88
C GLY A 159 -5.98 0.66 -36.86
N ASP A 160 -6.54 1.07 -35.71
CA ASP A 160 -5.80 1.79 -34.66
C ASP A 160 -4.91 0.86 -33.80
N ILE A 161 -5.15 -0.45 -33.85
CA ILE A 161 -4.34 -1.43 -33.14
C ILE A 161 -3.38 -2.21 -34.03
N LEU A 162 -3.32 -1.92 -35.34
CA LEU A 162 -2.41 -2.56 -36.25
C LEU A 162 -1.02 -1.93 -36.16
N LYS A 163 0.02 -2.78 -36.17
CA LYS A 163 1.40 -2.30 -36.33
C LYS A 163 1.61 -1.74 -37.74
N LEU A 164 2.45 -0.75 -37.87
CA LEU A 164 2.84 -0.17 -39.16
C LEU A 164 3.81 -1.10 -39.89
N ASP A 165 3.91 -0.94 -41.23
CA ASP A 165 4.86 -1.66 -42.05
C ASP A 165 6.31 -1.40 -41.61
N GLY A 166 7.05 -2.47 -41.27
CA GLY A 166 8.41 -2.40 -40.79
C GLY A 166 8.56 -2.08 -39.30
N GLU A 167 7.49 -1.83 -38.58
CA GLU A 167 7.49 -1.62 -37.12
C GLU A 167 7.61 -2.96 -36.38
N LEU A 168 8.36 -2.99 -35.27
CA LEU A 168 8.38 -4.13 -34.36
C LEU A 168 7.11 -4.16 -33.51
N LEU A 169 6.68 -5.33 -33.07
CA LEU A 169 5.47 -5.45 -32.23
C LEU A 169 5.59 -4.69 -30.92
N GLU A 170 6.76 -4.72 -30.31
CA GLU A 170 7.05 -4.00 -29.08
C GLU A 170 6.95 -2.48 -29.27
N GLU A 171 7.44 -1.98 -30.41
CA GLU A 171 7.34 -0.56 -30.74
C GLU A 171 5.90 -0.16 -30.97
N ALA A 172 5.13 -0.96 -31.73
CA ALA A 172 3.70 -0.76 -31.96
C ALA A 172 2.92 -0.74 -30.65
N TYR A 173 3.19 -1.69 -29.74
CA TYR A 173 2.55 -1.75 -28.41
C TYR A 173 2.77 -0.47 -27.62
N LEU A 174 4.02 0.05 -27.58
CA LEU A 174 4.33 1.29 -26.86
C LEU A 174 3.72 2.52 -27.53
N ASN A 175 3.82 2.61 -28.88
CA ASN A 175 3.28 3.74 -29.64
C ASN A 175 1.76 3.82 -29.54
N ILE A 176 1.05 2.69 -29.67
CA ILE A 176 -0.41 2.60 -29.50
C ILE A 176 -0.81 3.05 -28.10
N GLY A 177 -0.06 2.63 -27.08
CA GLY A 177 -0.31 3.08 -25.72
C GLY A 177 -0.11 4.58 -25.53
N ALA A 178 0.94 5.15 -26.12
CA ALA A 178 1.24 6.57 -26.00
C ALA A 178 0.28 7.47 -26.79
N GLU A 179 -0.18 7.02 -27.96
CA GLU A 179 -0.99 7.82 -28.87
C GLU A 179 -2.51 7.64 -28.65
N ILE A 180 -2.96 6.40 -28.36
CA ILE A 180 -4.38 6.06 -28.31
C ILE A 180 -4.80 5.74 -26.86
N GLY A 181 -3.94 5.02 -26.09
CA GLY A 181 -4.20 4.76 -24.69
C GLY A 181 -4.15 3.28 -24.30
N TYR A 182 -4.37 3.04 -22.99
CA TYR A 182 -4.27 1.72 -22.37
C TYR A 182 -5.26 0.72 -22.99
N ASP A 183 -6.48 1.15 -23.28
CA ASP A 183 -7.52 0.27 -23.83
C ASP A 183 -7.09 -0.30 -25.18
N ALA A 184 -6.51 0.53 -26.05
CA ALA A 184 -5.96 0.09 -27.32
C ALA A 184 -4.76 -0.84 -27.16
N GLN A 185 -3.91 -0.65 -26.14
CA GLN A 185 -2.85 -1.60 -25.80
C GLN A 185 -3.39 -2.98 -25.43
N GLN A 186 -4.48 -3.04 -24.64
CA GLN A 186 -5.10 -4.32 -24.29
C GLN A 186 -5.75 -4.98 -25.51
N ALA A 187 -6.37 -4.18 -26.38
CA ALA A 187 -6.92 -4.66 -27.66
C ALA A 187 -5.81 -5.25 -28.55
N PHE A 188 -4.67 -4.54 -28.66
CA PHE A 188 -3.48 -4.99 -29.35
C PHE A 188 -2.99 -6.37 -28.83
N LEU A 189 -2.84 -6.49 -27.49
CA LEU A 189 -2.43 -7.75 -26.86
C LEU A 189 -3.41 -8.88 -27.19
N GLY A 190 -4.72 -8.63 -27.09
CA GLY A 190 -5.77 -9.61 -27.37
C GLY A 190 -5.75 -10.07 -28.83
N TYR A 191 -5.52 -9.16 -29.77
CA TYR A 191 -5.48 -9.48 -31.22
C TYR A 191 -4.20 -10.22 -31.59
N TYR A 192 -3.02 -9.69 -31.29
CA TYR A 192 -1.76 -10.31 -31.69
C TYR A 192 -1.45 -11.64 -30.99
N SER A 193 -2.08 -11.92 -29.86
CA SER A 193 -2.04 -13.25 -29.22
C SER A 193 -3.04 -14.24 -29.82
N GLY A 194 -3.87 -13.83 -30.78
CA GLY A 194 -4.91 -14.67 -31.36
C GLY A 194 -6.10 -14.93 -30.44
N VAL A 195 -6.18 -14.28 -29.28
CA VAL A 195 -7.32 -14.42 -28.35
C VAL A 195 -8.57 -13.76 -28.92
N LEU A 196 -8.40 -12.64 -29.66
CA LEU A 196 -9.47 -11.90 -30.31
C LEU A 196 -9.22 -11.78 -31.81
N ASP A 197 -10.31 -11.75 -32.57
CA ASP A 197 -10.32 -11.31 -33.95
C ASP A 197 -11.29 -10.12 -34.11
N PRO A 198 -11.05 -9.18 -35.05
CA PRO A 198 -12.08 -8.21 -35.45
C PRO A 198 -13.26 -8.95 -36.07
N ALA A 199 -14.48 -8.43 -35.87
CA ALA A 199 -15.69 -9.07 -36.43
C ALA A 199 -15.66 -9.11 -37.98
N GLU A 200 -14.90 -8.22 -38.61
CA GLU A 200 -14.67 -8.15 -40.08
C GLU A 200 -13.19 -7.85 -40.32
N LEU A 201 -12.40 -8.82 -40.80
CA LEU A 201 -10.95 -8.72 -41.02
C LEU A 201 -10.57 -7.67 -42.08
N ASP A 202 -11.39 -7.47 -43.11
CA ASP A 202 -11.10 -6.55 -44.21
C ASP A 202 -11.56 -5.11 -43.94
N ASN A 203 -12.03 -4.81 -42.73
CA ASN A 203 -12.59 -3.51 -42.38
C ASN A 203 -11.83 -2.85 -41.24
N ASN A 204 -10.86 -2.01 -41.55
CA ASN A 204 -10.04 -1.29 -40.54
C ASN A 204 -10.85 -0.32 -39.65
N SER A 205 -12.07 0.02 -40.06
CA SER A 205 -12.94 0.90 -39.27
C SER A 205 -13.87 0.14 -38.32
N ILE A 206 -13.86 -1.23 -38.37
CA ILE A 206 -14.64 -2.03 -37.43
C ILE A 206 -14.13 -1.86 -36.00
N SER A 207 -15.02 -1.67 -35.05
CA SER A 207 -14.69 -1.52 -33.63
C SER A 207 -15.37 -2.56 -32.75
N SER A 208 -15.77 -3.69 -33.35
CA SER A 208 -16.32 -4.85 -32.65
C SER A 208 -15.40 -6.06 -32.87
N TYR A 209 -15.24 -6.84 -31.80
CA TYR A 209 -14.35 -8.00 -31.77
C TYR A 209 -15.08 -9.24 -31.30
N VAL A 210 -14.55 -10.40 -31.71
CA VAL A 210 -15.05 -11.71 -31.30
C VAL A 210 -13.94 -12.48 -30.61
N SER A 211 -14.33 -13.31 -29.64
CA SER A 211 -13.40 -14.21 -28.95
C SER A 211 -13.18 -15.49 -29.77
N ASN A 212 -11.92 -15.92 -29.84
CA ASN A 212 -11.55 -17.22 -30.37
C ASN A 212 -11.67 -18.35 -29.32
N ALA A 213 -11.94 -18.02 -28.06
CA ALA A 213 -12.12 -18.97 -26.99
C ALA A 213 -13.56 -19.51 -26.96
N ARG A 214 -13.69 -20.85 -26.80
CA ARG A 214 -15.00 -21.54 -26.65
C ARG A 214 -14.98 -22.40 -25.40
N TYR A 215 -15.88 -22.14 -24.45
CA TYR A 215 -15.94 -22.83 -23.16
C TYR A 215 -17.34 -22.68 -22.54
N GLN A 216 -17.64 -23.55 -21.57
CA GLN A 216 -18.69 -23.29 -20.56
C GLN A 216 -18.06 -22.77 -19.28
N GLU A 217 -16.95 -23.38 -18.89
CA GLU A 217 -16.08 -22.95 -17.81
C GLU A 217 -14.63 -23.14 -18.24
N VAL A 218 -13.75 -22.26 -17.75
CA VAL A 218 -12.30 -22.35 -17.88
C VAL A 218 -11.67 -22.47 -16.50
N ARG A 219 -10.52 -23.10 -16.42
CA ARG A 219 -9.74 -23.20 -15.21
C ARG A 219 -8.71 -22.07 -15.19
N GLN A 220 -8.80 -21.20 -14.21
CA GLN A 220 -7.83 -20.13 -13.98
C GLN A 220 -6.92 -20.46 -12.80
N ASN A 221 -5.62 -20.15 -12.96
CA ASN A 221 -4.61 -20.23 -11.93
C ASN A 221 -3.91 -18.88 -11.83
N HIS A 222 -4.23 -18.12 -10.78
CA HIS A 222 -3.66 -16.79 -10.51
C HIS A 222 -2.52 -16.91 -9.51
N GLN A 223 -1.37 -16.37 -9.86
CA GLN A 223 -0.20 -16.23 -8.99
C GLN A 223 0.16 -14.77 -8.89
N ILE A 224 -0.01 -14.18 -7.70
CA ILE A 224 0.33 -12.78 -7.47
C ILE A 224 1.47 -12.73 -6.45
N GLN A 225 2.53 -12.05 -6.80
CA GLN A 225 3.65 -11.79 -5.91
C GLN A 225 3.82 -10.29 -5.75
N THR A 226 3.83 -9.83 -4.49
CA THR A 226 4.15 -8.45 -4.17
C THR A 226 5.47 -8.36 -3.43
N LYS A 227 6.20 -7.26 -3.63
CA LYS A 227 7.46 -6.91 -2.98
C LYS A 227 7.51 -5.42 -2.68
N GLY A 228 8.50 -5.03 -1.88
CA GLY A 228 8.74 -3.62 -1.57
C GLY A 228 8.40 -3.25 -0.15
N ARG A 229 8.44 -1.95 0.13
CA ARG A 229 8.18 -1.36 1.44
C ARG A 229 7.80 0.10 1.31
N ASN A 230 7.15 0.63 2.33
CA ASN A 230 7.07 2.07 2.57
C ASN A 230 7.90 2.38 3.81
N SER A 231 8.97 3.15 3.65
CA SER A 231 9.87 3.57 4.73
C SER A 231 9.55 4.99 5.11
N LYS A 232 9.53 5.28 6.41
CA LYS A 232 9.27 6.59 6.97
C LYS A 232 10.47 7.05 7.79
N PHE A 233 11.02 8.20 7.45
CA PHE A 233 12.02 8.91 8.24
C PHE A 233 11.36 10.12 8.91
N VAL A 234 11.50 10.23 10.23
CA VAL A 234 10.89 11.28 11.04
C VAL A 234 11.97 12.06 11.77
N ALA A 235 12.03 13.36 11.51
CA ALA A 235 12.85 14.30 12.28
C ALA A 235 11.92 15.08 13.24
N THR A 236 12.15 14.99 14.53
CA THR A 236 11.27 15.52 15.57
C THR A 236 12.01 16.47 16.49
N THR A 237 11.36 17.58 16.81
CA THR A 237 11.74 18.44 17.93
C THR A 237 10.59 18.51 18.92
N ALA A 238 10.90 18.45 20.22
CA ALA A 238 9.89 18.53 21.26
C ALA A 238 10.43 19.19 22.51
N ALA A 239 9.52 19.81 23.29
CA ALA A 239 9.87 20.47 24.52
C ALA A 239 8.88 20.12 25.65
N GLN A 240 9.39 20.05 26.85
CA GLN A 240 8.61 19.89 28.07
C GLN A 240 8.46 21.26 28.76
N TYR A 241 7.21 21.73 28.90
CA TYR A 241 6.85 22.92 29.67
C TYR A 241 6.38 22.53 31.06
N LYS A 242 7.03 23.03 32.08
CA LYS A 242 6.86 22.60 33.48
C LYS A 242 6.89 21.05 33.56
N ASP A 243 6.12 20.49 34.49
CA ASP A 243 6.12 19.02 34.68
C ASP A 243 4.95 18.30 34.02
N PHE A 244 4.07 19.07 33.35
CA PHE A 244 2.79 18.53 32.91
C PHE A 244 2.54 18.57 31.40
N LEU A 245 3.18 19.47 30.63
CA LEU A 245 2.89 19.63 29.21
C LEU A 245 4.11 19.33 28.33
N PHE A 246 3.92 18.52 27.32
CA PHE A 246 4.90 18.20 26.28
C PHE A 246 4.33 18.63 24.94
N LEU A 247 5.09 19.36 24.15
CA LEU A 247 4.74 19.83 22.82
C LEU A 247 5.80 19.34 21.83
N GLY A 248 5.39 19.00 20.62
CA GLY A 248 6.31 18.53 19.60
C GLY A 248 5.84 18.81 18.19
N ALA A 249 6.82 18.90 17.29
CA ALA A 249 6.64 19.01 15.86
C ALA A 249 7.57 18.01 15.15
N GLY A 250 7.09 17.41 14.10
CA GLY A 250 7.82 16.43 13.28
C GLY A 250 7.72 16.73 11.80
N LEU A 251 8.79 16.46 11.07
CA LEU A 251 8.85 16.42 9.62
C LEU A 251 9.03 14.96 9.21
N GLU A 252 8.15 14.50 8.35
CA GLU A 252 8.12 13.11 7.89
C GLU A 252 8.48 13.04 6.40
N PHE A 253 9.45 12.19 6.07
CA PHE A 253 9.80 11.82 4.71
C PHE A 253 9.43 10.35 4.51
N GLN A 254 8.71 10.06 3.43
CA GLN A 254 8.30 8.70 3.11
C GLN A 254 8.89 8.28 1.77
N SER A 255 9.37 7.04 1.69
CA SER A 255 9.89 6.43 0.47
C SER A 255 9.18 5.12 0.23
N LEU A 256 8.38 5.10 -0.81
CA LEU A 256 7.57 3.97 -1.26
C LEU A 256 8.27 3.26 -2.40
N ILE A 257 8.41 1.96 -2.29
CA ILE A 257 8.75 1.06 -3.38
C ILE A 257 7.74 -0.08 -3.32
N TYR A 258 6.99 -0.28 -4.39
CA TYR A 258 6.00 -1.35 -4.50
C TYR A 258 6.12 -2.01 -5.86
N GLU A 259 6.22 -3.33 -5.85
CA GLU A 259 6.22 -4.17 -7.05
C GLU A 259 5.11 -5.22 -6.91
N LYS A 260 4.32 -5.38 -7.97
CA LYS A 260 3.31 -6.43 -8.08
C LYS A 260 3.52 -7.16 -9.42
N GLN A 261 3.71 -8.46 -9.35
CA GLN A 261 3.73 -9.35 -10.50
C GLN A 261 2.53 -10.28 -10.38
N GLY A 262 1.66 -10.23 -11.35
CA GLY A 262 0.51 -11.13 -11.50
C GLY A 262 0.72 -12.02 -12.71
N ARG A 263 0.56 -13.34 -12.54
CA ARG A 263 0.51 -14.32 -13.62
C ARG A 263 -0.83 -15.02 -13.58
N ILE A 264 -1.49 -15.10 -14.72
CA ILE A 264 -2.73 -15.84 -14.90
C ILE A 264 -2.50 -16.89 -16.00
N ASN A 265 -2.67 -18.14 -15.64
CA ASN A 265 -2.70 -19.24 -16.60
C ASN A 265 -4.14 -19.70 -16.71
N GLU A 266 -4.64 -19.79 -17.91
CA GLU A 266 -5.99 -20.24 -18.21
C GLU A 266 -5.98 -21.42 -19.18
N ASP A 267 -6.71 -22.47 -18.83
CA ASP A 267 -6.86 -23.69 -19.63
C ASP A 267 -8.26 -24.32 -19.42
N GLY A 268 -8.49 -25.48 -20.04
CA GLY A 268 -9.76 -26.21 -19.89
C GLY A 268 -10.83 -25.75 -20.85
N PHE A 269 -10.44 -25.12 -21.96
CA PHE A 269 -11.32 -24.78 -23.06
C PHE A 269 -11.97 -26.02 -23.69
N SER A 270 -13.08 -25.83 -24.42
CA SER A 270 -13.75 -26.90 -25.15
C SER A 270 -12.83 -27.51 -26.20
N SER A 271 -12.95 -28.81 -26.48
CA SER A 271 -12.09 -29.52 -27.43
C SER A 271 -12.17 -28.97 -28.88
N ASN A 272 -13.24 -28.26 -29.21
CA ASN A 272 -13.44 -27.56 -30.49
C ASN A 272 -13.10 -26.09 -30.43
N SER A 273 -12.51 -25.60 -29.33
CA SER A 273 -12.05 -24.23 -29.21
C SER A 273 -10.74 -24.06 -29.98
N PRO A 274 -10.59 -22.99 -30.79
CA PRO A 274 -9.28 -22.64 -31.35
C PRO A 274 -8.25 -22.37 -30.27
N ILE A 275 -8.61 -21.64 -29.22
CA ILE A 275 -7.79 -21.37 -28.04
C ILE A 275 -7.81 -22.59 -27.12
N GLN A 276 -6.62 -23.06 -26.68
CA GLN A 276 -6.44 -24.14 -25.72
C GLN A 276 -5.78 -23.70 -24.41
N TYR A 277 -5.01 -22.60 -24.44
CA TYR A 277 -4.48 -21.95 -23.25
C TYR A 277 -4.28 -20.45 -23.50
N ILE A 278 -4.31 -19.66 -22.41
CA ILE A 278 -3.92 -18.27 -22.38
C ILE A 278 -3.04 -18.06 -21.15
N ASP A 279 -1.84 -17.51 -21.36
CA ASP A 279 -0.92 -17.10 -20.32
C ASP A 279 -0.79 -15.57 -20.33
N PHE A 280 -1.11 -14.91 -19.23
CA PHE A 280 -1.05 -13.46 -19.14
C PHE A 280 -0.25 -13.04 -17.91
N ASP A 281 0.86 -12.35 -18.14
CA ASP A 281 1.72 -11.77 -17.11
C ASP A 281 1.57 -10.24 -17.09
N ASN A 282 1.36 -9.70 -15.91
CA ASN A 282 1.27 -8.26 -15.68
C ASN A 282 2.19 -7.85 -14.53
N PHE A 283 3.09 -6.92 -14.77
CA PHE A 283 4.01 -6.36 -13.80
C PHE A 283 3.78 -4.86 -13.64
N ILE A 284 3.72 -4.39 -12.41
CA ILE A 284 3.74 -2.97 -12.07
C ILE A 284 4.79 -2.71 -11.00
N ARG A 285 5.54 -1.63 -11.17
CA ARG A 285 6.40 -1.07 -10.15
C ARG A 285 6.04 0.39 -9.93
N THR A 286 5.83 0.74 -8.67
CA THR A 286 5.53 2.09 -8.19
C THR A 286 6.67 2.54 -7.28
N ASP A 287 7.32 3.62 -7.60
CA ASP A 287 8.31 4.32 -6.77
C ASP A 287 7.70 5.66 -6.34
N GLY A 288 7.78 5.99 -5.05
CA GLY A 288 7.15 7.20 -4.52
C GLY A 288 7.95 7.87 -3.43
N ASN A 289 7.93 9.21 -3.42
CA ASN A 289 8.51 10.02 -2.37
C ASN A 289 7.45 10.96 -1.80
N GLY A 290 7.26 10.93 -0.48
CA GLY A 290 6.22 11.68 0.21
C GLY A 290 6.75 12.54 1.34
N VAL A 291 6.06 13.65 1.62
CA VAL A 291 6.36 14.55 2.73
C VAL A 291 5.10 14.86 3.51
N ALA A 292 5.20 14.89 4.84
CA ALA A 292 4.15 15.33 5.75
C ALA A 292 4.73 16.04 6.96
N LEU A 293 3.90 16.85 7.65
CA LEU A 293 4.20 17.48 8.92
C LEU A 293 3.33 16.87 10.01
N SER A 294 3.87 16.77 11.22
CA SER A 294 3.12 16.34 12.40
C SER A 294 3.28 17.33 13.56
N LEU A 295 2.19 17.55 14.28
CA LEU A 295 2.15 18.35 15.50
C LEU A 295 1.54 17.49 16.60
N GLY A 296 2.01 17.67 17.84
CA GLY A 296 1.49 16.91 18.93
C GLY A 296 1.63 17.56 20.28
N ALA A 297 0.76 17.16 21.18
CA ALA A 297 0.79 17.54 22.59
C ALA A 297 0.49 16.33 23.47
N ILE A 298 1.15 16.27 24.65
CA ILE A 298 0.86 15.31 25.71
C ILE A 298 0.75 16.10 27.01
N ALA A 299 -0.36 15.91 27.74
CA ALA A 299 -0.59 16.54 29.03
C ALA A 299 -0.65 15.50 30.14
N LYS A 300 0.13 15.66 31.21
CA LYS A 300 -0.03 14.95 32.47
C LYS A 300 -1.10 15.69 33.30
N VAL A 301 -2.35 15.21 33.19
CA VAL A 301 -3.49 15.82 33.88
C VAL A 301 -3.42 15.54 35.38
N SER A 302 -2.87 14.38 35.75
CA SER A 302 -2.59 14.00 37.12
C SER A 302 -1.33 13.12 37.18
N GLN A 303 -1.00 12.61 38.35
CA GLN A 303 0.12 11.66 38.50
C GLN A 303 -0.12 10.34 37.76
N ILE A 304 -1.39 9.99 37.55
CA ILE A 304 -1.79 8.74 36.88
C ILE A 304 -2.25 8.99 35.46
N LEU A 305 -3.03 10.04 35.20
CA LEU A 305 -3.71 10.29 33.92
C LEU A 305 -2.86 11.15 32.99
N ARG A 306 -2.68 10.65 31.77
CA ARG A 306 -2.12 11.40 30.64
C ARG A 306 -3.11 11.45 29.49
N LEU A 307 -3.18 12.58 28.81
CA LEU A 307 -3.94 12.77 27.59
C LEU A 307 -2.99 13.21 26.48
N GLY A 308 -3.28 12.79 25.27
CA GLY A 308 -2.49 13.13 24.08
C GLY A 308 -3.39 13.47 22.91
N VAL A 309 -2.92 14.41 22.10
CA VAL A 309 -3.51 14.74 20.79
C VAL A 309 -2.39 14.93 19.79
N SER A 310 -2.59 14.45 18.59
CA SER A 310 -1.70 14.71 17.47
C SER A 310 -2.46 14.88 16.17
N TYR A 311 -1.87 15.67 15.29
CA TYR A 311 -2.34 15.92 13.94
C TYR A 311 -1.18 15.74 12.96
N ARG A 312 -1.39 14.92 11.93
CA ARG A 312 -0.52 14.78 10.77
C ARG A 312 -1.22 15.40 9.58
N THR A 313 -0.52 16.30 8.88
CA THR A 313 -1.02 16.87 7.63
C THR A 313 -1.28 15.78 6.58
N PRO A 314 -1.95 16.08 5.48
CA PRO A 314 -1.89 15.21 4.32
C PRO A 314 -0.44 14.89 3.95
N THR A 315 -0.21 13.67 3.45
CA THR A 315 1.08 13.31 2.85
C THR A 315 0.99 13.56 1.35
N TRP A 316 1.90 14.38 0.84
CA TRP A 316 2.03 14.68 -0.58
C TRP A 316 3.11 13.80 -1.18
N TYR A 317 2.68 12.88 -2.03
CA TYR A 317 3.57 11.99 -2.79
C TYR A 317 3.77 12.49 -4.20
N THR A 318 4.98 12.33 -4.72
CA THR A 318 5.29 12.25 -6.14
C THR A 318 5.53 10.78 -6.46
N ILE A 319 4.83 10.25 -7.44
CA ILE A 319 4.81 8.84 -7.81
C ILE A 319 5.30 8.69 -9.25
N SER A 320 6.15 7.71 -9.46
CA SER A 320 6.59 7.23 -10.76
C SER A 320 6.19 5.78 -10.92
N GLU A 321 5.59 5.42 -12.05
CA GLU A 321 5.13 4.06 -12.31
C GLU A 321 5.67 3.53 -13.62
N LYS A 322 5.89 2.23 -13.62
CA LYS A 322 6.21 1.48 -14.81
C LYS A 322 5.52 0.15 -14.83
N THR A 323 5.04 -0.23 -15.99
CA THR A 323 4.39 -1.51 -16.20
C THR A 323 5.02 -2.25 -17.35
N HIS A 324 4.89 -3.57 -17.31
CA HIS A 324 5.07 -4.37 -18.50
C HIS A 324 4.07 -5.53 -18.51
N GLN A 325 3.67 -5.95 -19.68
CA GLN A 325 2.70 -7.00 -19.87
C GLN A 325 3.22 -7.99 -20.91
N GLN A 326 2.83 -9.25 -20.74
CA GLN A 326 3.12 -10.31 -21.69
C GLN A 326 1.90 -11.22 -21.78
N ILE A 327 1.57 -11.63 -23.00
CA ILE A 327 0.50 -12.58 -23.26
C ILE A 327 0.99 -13.63 -24.26
N GLY A 328 0.56 -14.88 -24.08
CA GLY A 328 0.78 -15.97 -24.99
C GLY A 328 -0.45 -16.87 -25.10
N SER A 329 -0.64 -17.48 -26.25
CA SER A 329 -1.64 -18.51 -26.49
C SER A 329 -1.11 -19.53 -27.50
N ASN A 330 -1.88 -20.57 -27.80
CA ASN A 330 -1.54 -21.53 -28.86
C ASN A 330 -1.83 -21.00 -30.26
N LEU A 331 -2.40 -19.80 -30.42
CA LEU A 331 -2.68 -19.17 -31.72
C LEU A 331 -1.74 -18.01 -32.06
N GLU A 332 -0.82 -17.68 -31.16
CA GLU A 332 0.22 -16.69 -31.48
C GLU A 332 0.97 -17.13 -32.75
N ASP A 333 1.20 -16.18 -33.66
CA ASP A 333 1.98 -16.46 -34.87
C ASP A 333 3.41 -16.81 -34.48
N VAL A 334 4.01 -17.81 -35.16
CA VAL A 334 5.38 -18.30 -34.87
C VAL A 334 6.44 -17.18 -34.99
N ASP A 335 6.13 -16.11 -35.74
CA ASP A 335 6.96 -14.92 -35.88
C ASP A 335 6.76 -13.91 -34.73
N ILE A 336 5.80 -14.13 -33.83
CA ILE A 336 5.51 -13.32 -32.64
C ILE A 336 6.04 -14.08 -31.41
N GLU A 337 7.36 -14.25 -31.36
CA GLU A 337 8.00 -14.61 -30.10
C GLU A 337 7.82 -13.47 -29.12
N PHE A 338 6.82 -13.58 -28.24
CA PHE A 338 6.64 -12.76 -27.04
C PHE A 338 6.91 -11.26 -27.21
N ILE A 339 5.93 -10.43 -26.91
CA ILE A 339 6.22 -9.02 -26.61
C ILE A 339 7.24 -9.05 -25.49
N ASP A 340 8.50 -8.72 -25.82
CA ASP A 340 9.66 -8.92 -24.96
C ASP A 340 9.44 -8.23 -23.60
N GLN A 341 9.72 -8.96 -22.52
CA GLN A 341 9.67 -8.46 -21.15
C GLN A 341 10.55 -7.23 -20.88
N ASN A 342 11.36 -6.80 -21.85
CA ASN A 342 12.21 -5.62 -21.74
C ASN A 342 11.50 -4.32 -22.13
N GLN A 343 10.30 -4.39 -22.72
CA GLN A 343 9.53 -3.20 -23.07
C GLN A 343 8.74 -2.73 -21.84
N ILE A 344 9.11 -1.56 -21.34
CA ILE A 344 8.57 -0.97 -20.12
C ILE A 344 7.75 0.27 -20.52
N ASN A 345 6.45 0.25 -20.21
CA ASN A 345 5.64 1.45 -20.22
C ASN A 345 6.07 2.34 -19.05
N LEU A 346 6.58 3.51 -19.35
CA LEU A 346 6.87 4.56 -18.38
C LEU A 346 5.71 5.55 -18.38
N PHE A 347 5.08 5.72 -17.24
CA PHE A 347 4.07 6.75 -17.04
C PHE A 347 4.72 8.05 -16.60
N GLU A 348 4.13 9.17 -16.98
CA GLU A 348 4.55 10.47 -16.44
C GLU A 348 4.38 10.51 -14.92
N ASP A 349 5.32 11.18 -14.25
CA ASP A 349 5.24 11.37 -12.81
C ASP A 349 3.96 12.11 -12.44
N TYR A 350 3.21 11.55 -11.51
CA TYR A 350 2.00 12.17 -10.99
C TYR A 350 2.09 12.38 -9.47
N ARG A 351 1.16 13.12 -8.93
CA ARG A 351 1.12 13.37 -7.49
C ARG A 351 -0.13 12.75 -6.87
N THR A 352 0.04 12.23 -5.65
CA THR A 352 -1.10 11.83 -4.83
C THR A 352 -1.09 12.58 -3.50
N THR A 353 -2.29 12.85 -2.99
CA THR A 353 -2.48 13.43 -1.66
C THR A 353 -3.19 12.40 -0.80
N ILE A 354 -2.46 11.84 0.17
CA ILE A 354 -3.02 10.95 1.20
C ILE A 354 -3.57 11.81 2.33
N PRO A 355 -4.78 11.54 2.85
CA PRO A 355 -5.45 12.39 3.81
C PRO A 355 -4.70 12.60 5.12
N SER A 356 -5.00 13.73 5.78
CA SER A 356 -4.54 14.02 7.14
C SER A 356 -5.07 12.99 8.14
N LYS A 357 -4.36 12.85 9.26
CA LYS A 357 -4.71 11.94 10.34
C LYS A 357 -4.75 12.67 11.68
N ILE A 358 -5.81 12.49 12.43
CA ILE A 358 -5.91 12.95 13.81
C ILE A 358 -5.87 11.75 14.75
N THR A 359 -5.19 11.90 15.88
CA THR A 359 -5.12 10.86 16.93
C THR A 359 -5.40 11.50 18.28
N LEU A 360 -6.34 10.90 19.01
CA LEU A 360 -6.66 11.20 20.41
C LEU A 360 -6.21 10.04 21.27
N SER A 361 -5.59 10.31 22.40
CA SER A 361 -4.94 9.31 23.22
C SER A 361 -5.16 9.55 24.70
N GLY A 362 -5.29 8.46 25.46
CA GLY A 362 -5.34 8.47 26.90
C GLY A 362 -4.49 7.36 27.51
N ALA A 363 -3.83 7.65 28.64
CA ALA A 363 -3.10 6.61 29.37
C ALA A 363 -3.21 6.76 30.87
N LEU A 364 -3.26 5.61 31.55
CA LEU A 364 -3.14 5.48 33.01
C LEU A 364 -1.76 4.92 33.32
N VAL A 365 -0.95 5.66 34.10
CA VAL A 365 0.42 5.29 34.47
C VAL A 365 0.48 5.06 35.98
N PHE A 366 0.71 3.81 36.39
CA PHE A 366 0.74 3.39 37.79
C PHE A 366 2.18 3.41 38.35
N GLY A 367 2.78 4.59 38.33
CA GLY A 367 4.16 4.82 38.79
C GLY A 367 5.18 3.96 38.04
N LYS A 368 5.90 3.09 38.77
CA LYS A 368 6.88 2.15 38.20
C LYS A 368 6.28 0.80 37.83
N ASN A 369 5.06 0.48 38.28
CA ASN A 369 4.49 -0.84 38.22
C ASN A 369 3.90 -1.19 36.84
N GLY A 370 3.43 -0.17 36.11
CA GLY A 370 2.87 -0.43 34.78
C GLY A 370 2.03 0.72 34.24
N LEU A 371 1.39 0.46 33.12
CA LEU A 371 0.54 1.44 32.45
C LEU A 371 -0.50 0.77 31.56
N LEU A 372 -1.56 1.49 31.26
CA LEU A 372 -2.59 1.17 30.27
C LEU A 372 -2.72 2.36 29.32
N SER A 373 -2.81 2.12 28.02
CA SER A 373 -2.95 3.18 27.02
C SER A 373 -3.98 2.82 25.96
N VAL A 374 -4.68 3.84 25.47
CA VAL A 374 -5.67 3.74 24.40
C VAL A 374 -5.44 4.89 23.43
N ASP A 375 -5.36 4.59 22.14
CA ASP A 375 -5.30 5.56 21.06
C ASP A 375 -6.49 5.34 20.11
N TYR A 376 -7.17 6.41 19.76
CA TYR A 376 -8.16 6.45 18.69
C TYR A 376 -7.69 7.38 17.59
N SER A 377 -7.67 6.90 16.36
CA SER A 377 -7.28 7.72 15.21
C SER A 377 -8.28 7.66 14.07
N GLN A 378 -8.37 8.76 13.34
CA GLN A 378 -9.26 8.93 12.21
C GLN A 378 -8.51 9.50 11.00
N GLN A 379 -8.79 8.94 9.81
CA GLN A 379 -8.25 9.35 8.52
C GLN A 379 -9.31 9.14 7.43
N ASP A 380 -9.70 10.22 6.73
CA ASP A 380 -10.78 10.15 5.74
C ASP A 380 -10.25 10.00 4.32
N PHE A 381 -10.23 8.77 3.81
CA PHE A 381 -9.75 8.43 2.48
C PHE A 381 -10.66 8.92 1.35
N SER A 382 -11.90 9.32 1.61
CA SER A 382 -12.76 9.95 0.60
C SER A 382 -12.19 11.28 0.09
N THR A 383 -11.27 11.89 0.86
CA THR A 383 -10.57 13.13 0.52
C THR A 383 -9.21 12.92 -0.16
N ALA A 384 -8.77 11.68 -0.34
CA ALA A 384 -7.56 11.36 -1.10
C ALA A 384 -7.70 11.77 -2.57
N ARG A 385 -6.62 12.22 -3.20
CA ARG A 385 -6.68 12.74 -4.59
C ARG A 385 -5.44 12.39 -5.39
N PHE A 386 -5.67 12.03 -6.66
CA PHE A 386 -4.67 12.05 -7.71
C PHE A 386 -4.59 13.46 -8.32
N ARG A 387 -3.43 13.83 -8.82
CA ARG A 387 -3.14 15.15 -9.40
C ARG A 387 -2.29 15.03 -10.66
N PRO A 388 -2.45 15.92 -11.66
CA PRO A 388 -3.18 17.20 -11.59
C PRO A 388 -4.71 17.04 -11.63
N LEU A 389 -5.45 17.88 -10.89
CA LEU A 389 -6.94 17.80 -10.80
C LEU A 389 -7.67 18.13 -12.10
N ARG A 390 -6.98 18.76 -13.06
CA ARG A 390 -7.55 19.13 -14.37
C ARG A 390 -7.47 18.01 -15.41
N ASP A 391 -6.74 16.97 -15.09
CA ASP A 391 -6.65 15.77 -15.91
C ASP A 391 -8.02 15.06 -15.91
N PRO A 392 -8.65 14.80 -17.07
CA PRO A 392 -9.95 14.15 -17.15
C PRO A 392 -9.98 12.78 -16.48
N TYR A 393 -8.95 11.97 -16.70
CA TYR A 393 -8.82 10.65 -16.09
C TYR A 393 -8.70 10.72 -14.56
N PHE A 394 -7.82 11.59 -14.03
CA PHE A 394 -7.73 11.79 -12.59
C PHE A 394 -9.00 12.40 -11.99
N SER A 395 -9.73 13.21 -12.75
CA SER A 395 -11.03 13.71 -12.31
C SER A 395 -12.04 12.58 -12.11
N GLU A 396 -12.11 11.66 -13.06
CA GLU A 396 -12.99 10.47 -12.98
C GLU A 396 -12.56 9.55 -11.84
N LEU A 397 -11.26 9.24 -11.75
CA LEU A 397 -10.69 8.40 -10.70
C LEU A 397 -10.91 9.01 -9.30
N ASN A 398 -10.79 10.33 -9.15
CA ASN A 398 -11.06 11.05 -7.90
C ASN A 398 -12.54 11.02 -7.51
N ASN A 399 -13.45 11.08 -8.48
CA ASN A 399 -14.89 10.94 -8.23
C ASN A 399 -15.21 9.50 -7.76
N ALA A 400 -14.67 8.51 -8.45
CA ALA A 400 -14.81 7.11 -8.06
C ALA A 400 -14.19 6.83 -6.66
N ALA A 401 -13.02 7.41 -6.36
CA ALA A 401 -12.39 7.31 -5.04
C ALA A 401 -13.26 7.93 -3.95
N SER A 402 -13.84 9.13 -4.19
CA SER A 402 -14.72 9.80 -3.22
C SER A 402 -15.98 8.99 -2.90
N ASN A 403 -16.49 8.21 -3.85
CA ASN A 403 -17.69 7.39 -3.68
C ASN A 403 -17.38 6.02 -3.05
N SER A 404 -16.19 5.47 -3.31
CA SER A 404 -15.82 4.11 -2.90
C SER A 404 -15.01 4.06 -1.61
N LEU A 405 -14.31 5.15 -1.27
CA LEU A 405 -13.50 5.24 -0.06
C LEU A 405 -14.21 6.06 1.01
N GLY A 406 -13.92 5.73 2.26
CA GLY A 406 -14.51 6.39 3.43
C GLY A 406 -13.49 6.63 4.53
N THR A 407 -14.01 6.96 5.71
CA THR A 407 -13.22 7.25 6.89
C THR A 407 -12.71 5.97 7.54
N VAL A 408 -11.40 5.90 7.72
CA VAL A 408 -10.72 4.85 8.48
C VAL A 408 -10.58 5.27 9.93
N ASN A 409 -11.18 4.48 10.82
CA ASN A 409 -11.07 4.60 12.25
C ASN A 409 -10.19 3.47 12.78
N SER A 410 -9.23 3.79 13.66
CA SER A 410 -8.39 2.79 14.32
C SER A 410 -8.46 2.97 15.82
N LEU A 411 -8.57 1.85 16.52
CA LEU A 411 -8.50 1.78 17.97
C LEU A 411 -7.34 0.89 18.37
N ASN A 412 -6.42 1.41 19.18
CA ASN A 412 -5.28 0.66 19.71
C ASN A 412 -5.36 0.67 21.24
N ILE A 413 -5.16 -0.48 21.86
CA ILE A 413 -5.13 -0.64 23.32
C ILE A 413 -3.86 -1.39 23.66
N GLY A 414 -3.10 -0.88 24.64
CA GLY A 414 -1.85 -1.50 25.08
C GLY A 414 -1.66 -1.41 26.59
N GLY A 415 -1.07 -2.44 27.15
CA GLY A 415 -0.71 -2.50 28.57
C GLY A 415 0.74 -2.95 28.77
N GLU A 416 1.40 -2.38 29.79
CA GLU A 416 2.75 -2.76 30.22
C GLU A 416 2.72 -2.96 31.72
N PHE A 417 3.25 -4.11 32.16
CA PHE A 417 3.44 -4.44 33.58
C PHE A 417 4.92 -4.66 33.87
N ASN A 418 5.46 -3.97 34.86
CA ASN A 418 6.89 -3.96 35.17
C ASN A 418 7.16 -4.75 36.46
N LEU A 419 8.07 -5.71 36.34
CA LEU A 419 8.60 -6.55 37.41
C LEU A 419 10.11 -6.37 37.53
N SER A 420 10.52 -5.43 38.37
CA SER A 420 11.96 -5.10 38.55
C SER A 420 12.61 -4.70 37.21
N ARG A 421 13.43 -5.57 36.63
CA ARG A 421 14.11 -5.37 35.34
C ARG A 421 13.32 -5.88 34.14
N TRP A 422 12.23 -6.59 34.36
CA TRP A 422 11.41 -7.18 33.33
C TRP A 422 10.15 -6.35 33.08
N SER A 423 9.70 -6.33 31.84
CA SER A 423 8.44 -5.71 31.43
C SER A 423 7.64 -6.71 30.61
N LEU A 424 6.41 -6.98 30.99
CA LEU A 424 5.45 -7.77 30.24
C LEU A 424 4.49 -6.82 29.52
N ARG A 425 4.17 -7.10 28.27
CA ARG A 425 3.32 -6.24 27.44
C ARG A 425 2.30 -7.04 26.67
N MET A 426 1.14 -6.45 26.50
CA MET A 426 0.08 -6.97 25.64
C MET A 426 -0.59 -5.83 24.90
N GLY A 427 -1.11 -6.12 23.72
CA GLY A 427 -1.77 -5.12 22.90
C GLY A 427 -2.85 -5.73 22.00
N TYR A 428 -3.82 -4.91 21.69
CA TYR A 428 -4.86 -5.19 20.72
C TYR A 428 -5.13 -3.95 19.87
N SER A 429 -5.28 -4.11 18.57
CA SER A 429 -5.77 -3.03 17.73
C SER A 429 -6.75 -3.53 16.68
N THR A 430 -7.65 -2.63 16.29
CA THR A 430 -8.60 -2.85 15.20
C THR A 430 -8.69 -1.61 14.32
N GLN A 431 -8.91 -1.83 13.04
CA GLN A 431 -9.04 -0.79 12.03
C GLN A 431 -10.07 -1.24 10.99
N ASN A 432 -11.06 -0.38 10.68
CA ASN A 432 -12.02 -0.68 9.62
C ASN A 432 -11.40 -0.51 8.23
N SER A 433 -12.06 -1.13 7.24
CA SER A 433 -11.70 -1.00 5.83
C SER A 433 -11.81 0.45 5.35
N PRO A 434 -10.93 0.91 4.45
CA PRO A 434 -11.09 2.16 3.74
C PRO A 434 -12.21 2.12 2.69
N PHE A 435 -12.62 0.93 2.24
CA PHE A 435 -13.68 0.75 1.23
C PHE A 435 -15.05 0.70 1.87
N THR A 436 -15.98 1.52 1.38
CA THR A 436 -17.35 1.65 1.94
C THR A 436 -18.20 0.40 1.76
N ASN A 437 -17.93 -0.40 0.73
CA ASN A 437 -18.61 -1.66 0.44
C ASN A 437 -17.97 -2.88 1.11
N ASN A 438 -16.86 -2.71 1.84
CA ASN A 438 -16.19 -3.79 2.57
C ASN A 438 -16.11 -3.45 4.06
N LEU A 439 -16.96 -4.07 4.86
CA LEU A 439 -17.06 -3.80 6.30
C LEU A 439 -16.11 -4.64 7.16
N VAL A 440 -15.16 -5.36 6.56
CA VAL A 440 -14.26 -6.22 7.30
C VAL A 440 -13.14 -5.43 7.95
N ASN A 441 -12.95 -5.63 9.25
CA ASN A 441 -11.92 -4.98 10.03
C ASN A 441 -10.60 -5.77 9.96
N THR A 442 -9.49 -5.04 9.92
CA THR A 442 -8.17 -5.60 10.23
C THR A 442 -7.99 -5.61 11.74
N THR A 443 -7.60 -6.75 12.30
CA THR A 443 -7.33 -6.89 13.73
C THR A 443 -5.86 -7.26 13.96
N ASN A 444 -5.32 -6.85 15.11
CA ASN A 444 -3.98 -7.22 15.53
C ASN A 444 -3.99 -7.54 17.04
N THR A 445 -3.39 -8.67 17.39
CA THR A 445 -3.09 -9.04 18.77
C THR A 445 -1.58 -9.14 18.95
N SER A 446 -1.07 -8.66 20.08
CA SER A 446 0.36 -8.64 20.32
C SER A 446 0.71 -8.90 21.78
N ALA A 447 1.90 -9.44 21.99
CA ALA A 447 2.52 -9.63 23.30
C ALA A 447 4.03 -9.35 23.21
N GLY A 448 4.65 -9.06 24.33
CA GLY A 448 6.09 -8.82 24.36
C GLY A 448 6.71 -8.83 25.74
N LEU A 449 8.03 -8.95 25.72
CA LEU A 449 8.89 -9.00 26.89
C LEU A 449 10.02 -7.99 26.74
N GLY A 450 10.30 -7.21 27.78
CA GLY A 450 11.44 -6.31 27.84
C GLY A 450 12.34 -6.64 29.01
N TRP A 451 13.64 -6.44 28.82
CA TRP A 451 14.64 -6.60 29.87
C TRP A 451 15.58 -5.39 29.90
N ILE A 452 15.64 -4.70 31.05
CA ILE A 452 16.46 -3.51 31.28
C ILE A 452 17.72 -3.96 32.01
N PHE A 453 18.87 -3.55 31.47
CA PHE A 453 20.19 -3.77 32.06
C PHE A 453 20.94 -2.43 32.23
N ASN A 454 22.15 -2.47 32.80
CA ASN A 454 22.93 -1.25 32.93
C ASN A 454 23.34 -0.72 31.55
N GLY A 455 22.86 0.49 31.20
CA GLY A 455 23.16 1.17 29.94
C GLY A 455 22.25 0.80 28.77
N GLY A 456 21.22 -0.04 28.95
CA GLY A 456 20.36 -0.37 27.82
C GLY A 456 19.13 -1.23 28.11
N ARG A 457 18.45 -1.61 27.05
CA ARG A 457 17.24 -2.46 27.07
C ARG A 457 17.18 -3.34 25.83
N ILE A 458 16.72 -4.57 26.01
CA ILE A 458 16.32 -5.47 24.93
C ILE A 458 14.83 -5.73 25.06
N ASP A 459 14.12 -5.61 23.95
CA ASP A 459 12.69 -5.89 23.86
C ASP A 459 12.42 -6.94 22.79
N PHE A 460 11.49 -7.85 23.07
CA PHE A 460 10.96 -8.83 22.13
C PHE A 460 9.45 -8.62 22.02
N ALA A 461 8.92 -8.84 20.81
CA ALA A 461 7.48 -8.81 20.56
C ALA A 461 7.09 -9.89 19.56
N PHE A 462 5.88 -10.37 19.73
CA PHE A 462 5.16 -11.14 18.73
C PHE A 462 3.81 -10.46 18.48
N SER A 463 3.45 -10.29 17.20
CA SER A 463 2.16 -9.76 16.81
C SER A 463 1.56 -10.57 15.67
N GLN A 464 0.24 -10.72 15.68
CA GLN A 464 -0.54 -11.40 14.67
C GLN A 464 -1.61 -10.46 14.13
N TRP A 465 -1.54 -10.21 12.83
CA TRP A 465 -2.50 -9.42 12.06
C TRP A 465 -3.38 -10.35 11.25
N ASN A 466 -4.69 -10.11 11.31
CA ASN A 466 -5.67 -10.84 10.51
C ASN A 466 -6.52 -9.85 9.73
N GLN A 467 -6.71 -10.16 8.46
CA GLN A 467 -7.52 -9.36 7.54
C GLN A 467 -8.26 -10.29 6.59
N ASN A 468 -9.55 -10.06 6.42
CA ASN A 468 -10.35 -10.70 5.39
C ASN A 468 -10.69 -9.67 4.32
N GLN A 469 -10.57 -10.05 3.08
CA GLN A 469 -10.91 -9.16 1.97
C GLN A 469 -11.40 -9.95 0.76
N SER A 470 -12.18 -9.26 -0.06
CA SER A 470 -12.57 -9.74 -1.38
C SER A 470 -11.90 -8.84 -2.42
N PHE A 471 -11.26 -9.41 -3.41
CA PHE A 471 -10.61 -8.62 -4.46
C PHE A 471 -10.66 -9.34 -5.81
N TYR A 472 -10.49 -8.57 -6.88
CA TYR A 472 -10.35 -9.08 -8.23
C TYR A 472 -8.87 -9.03 -8.65
N ALA A 473 -8.36 -10.10 -9.27
CA ALA A 473 -7.01 -10.08 -9.85
C ALA A 473 -6.95 -9.16 -11.07
N LEU A 474 -7.96 -9.29 -11.93
CA LEU A 474 -8.31 -8.37 -13.01
C LEU A 474 -9.80 -8.06 -12.87
N ASN A 475 -10.17 -6.80 -13.09
CA ASN A 475 -11.58 -6.37 -13.01
C ASN A 475 -12.15 -6.28 -14.43
N TYR A 476 -13.03 -7.20 -14.77
CA TYR A 476 -13.77 -7.23 -16.04
C TYR A 476 -15.18 -7.80 -15.82
N PRO A 477 -16.13 -7.57 -16.74
CA PRO A 477 -17.49 -8.06 -16.61
C PRO A 477 -17.55 -9.56 -16.39
N GLY A 478 -18.16 -10.00 -15.28
CA GLY A 478 -18.29 -11.40 -14.91
C GLY A 478 -17.06 -12.03 -14.27
N SER A 479 -15.96 -11.27 -14.06
CA SER A 479 -14.83 -11.79 -13.30
C SER A 479 -15.24 -12.18 -11.88
N ALA A 480 -14.73 -13.32 -11.39
CA ALA A 480 -15.03 -13.81 -10.06
C ALA A 480 -14.09 -13.18 -9.01
N PRO A 481 -14.63 -12.62 -7.91
CA PRO A 481 -13.81 -12.12 -6.82
C PRO A 481 -13.19 -13.27 -6.03
N PHE A 482 -11.95 -13.07 -5.57
CA PHE A 482 -11.31 -13.96 -4.60
C PHE A 482 -11.72 -13.57 -3.20
N GLN A 483 -12.11 -14.56 -2.40
CA GLN A 483 -12.18 -14.41 -0.95
C GLN A 483 -10.79 -14.71 -0.40
N MET A 484 -10.18 -13.76 0.32
CA MET A 484 -8.84 -13.94 0.87
C MET A 484 -8.80 -13.63 2.36
N GLU A 485 -8.30 -14.60 3.11
CA GLU A 485 -7.95 -14.46 4.52
C GLU A 485 -6.43 -14.33 4.62
N THR A 486 -5.96 -13.18 5.09
CA THR A 486 -4.54 -12.92 5.32
C THR A 486 -4.24 -12.97 6.80
N SER A 487 -3.28 -13.81 7.19
CA SER A 487 -2.67 -13.80 8.52
C SER A 487 -1.20 -13.41 8.40
N ARG A 488 -0.77 -12.41 9.17
CA ARG A 488 0.63 -11.97 9.22
C ARG A 488 1.15 -12.07 10.64
N ASN A 489 2.16 -12.92 10.83
CA ASN A 489 2.87 -13.08 12.08
C ASN A 489 4.20 -12.30 12.02
N ILE A 490 4.48 -11.51 13.06
CA ILE A 490 5.69 -10.69 13.14
C ILE A 490 6.37 -10.97 14.47
N ALA A 491 7.61 -11.49 14.43
CA ALA A 491 8.48 -11.61 15.58
C ALA A 491 9.56 -10.52 15.51
N SER A 492 9.66 -9.70 16.54
CA SER A 492 10.52 -8.50 16.53
C SER A 492 11.43 -8.48 17.73
N MET A 493 12.64 -7.93 17.54
CA MET A 493 13.61 -7.65 18.58
C MET A 493 14.11 -6.21 18.42
N THR A 494 14.22 -5.48 19.53
CA THR A 494 14.82 -4.13 19.55
C THR A 494 15.88 -4.08 20.64
N TYR A 495 17.04 -3.52 20.28
CA TYR A 495 18.13 -3.21 21.19
C TYR A 495 18.23 -1.69 21.35
N THR A 496 18.23 -1.20 22.59
CA THR A 496 18.31 0.23 22.92
C THR A 496 19.48 0.48 23.87
N LEU A 497 20.32 1.45 23.54
CA LEU A 497 21.43 1.94 24.36
C LEU A 497 21.09 3.32 24.95
N PHE A 498 21.42 3.54 26.22
CA PHE A 498 21.28 4.79 26.94
C PHE A 498 22.65 5.47 27.11
N PHE A 499 22.74 6.78 26.89
CA PHE A 499 23.96 7.55 27.03
C PHE A 499 23.70 9.00 27.48
#